data_8d7ca3d7429ab509a4dbc92298d6240a
#
_entry.id   8d7ca3d7429ab509a4dbc92298d6240a
#
_cell.length_a   1.000
_cell.length_b   1.000
_cell.length_c   1.000
_cell.angle_alpha   90.00
_cell.angle_beta   90.00
_cell.angle_gamma   90.00
#
_symmetry.space_group_name_H-M   'P 1'
#
loop_
_entity.id
_entity.type
_entity.pdbx_description
1 polymer ?
#
loop_
_entity_poly.entity_id
_entity_poly.type
_entity_poly.pdbx_seq_one_letter_code
_entity_poly.pdbx_strand_id
1 'polypeptide(L)'
;YERVPHYRDLTPEDEWALLERGLNRVTDTCIPEHEAFRRLQKHIYKIWKDADDKGERYFPHEFMYKMLLSGVLEEYYEIDLKDSWMYAAAEKNLPIIVPGWEDSTMGNIFASYVIKGDLKASTMKSGIEYMTSLADWYPKNSANGIGFFQIGGGIAGDFPICVVPMLYQDMEM
;
A
#
# COMPACT_ATOMS: atom_id res chain seq x y z
N TYR A 1 19.24 1.78 3.06
CA TYR A 1 19.22 1.65 1.59
C TYR A 1 20.63 1.74 1.05
N GLU A 2 20.99 0.86 0.12
CA GLU A 2 22.26 0.89 -0.60
C GLU A 2 21.99 1.31 -2.06
N ARG A 3 22.77 2.24 -2.59
CA ARG A 3 22.72 2.59 -4.01
C ARG A 3 23.62 1.66 -4.82
N VAL A 4 23.12 1.25 -5.95
CA VAL A 4 23.81 0.41 -6.93
C VAL A 4 23.76 1.09 -8.30
N PRO A 5 24.56 0.66 -9.28
CA PRO A 5 24.44 1.12 -10.65
C PRO A 5 23.00 0.95 -11.17
N HIS A 6 22.61 1.77 -12.14
CA HIS A 6 21.31 1.65 -12.78
C HIS A 6 21.13 0.23 -13.35
N TYR A 7 19.92 -0.32 -13.28
CA TYR A 7 19.62 -1.71 -13.68
C TYR A 7 20.12 -2.08 -15.10
N ARG A 8 20.27 -1.09 -16.00
CA ARG A 8 20.78 -1.30 -17.36
C ARG A 8 22.29 -1.59 -17.40
N ASP A 9 22.99 -1.23 -16.34
CA ASP A 9 24.43 -1.37 -16.21
C ASP A 9 24.81 -2.59 -15.33
N LEU A 10 23.81 -3.31 -14.81
CA LEU A 10 24.00 -4.52 -14.02
C LEU A 10 23.97 -5.77 -14.91
N THR A 11 24.87 -6.68 -14.64
CA THR A 11 24.85 -8.04 -15.25
C THR A 11 23.91 -8.96 -14.46
N PRO A 12 23.48 -10.10 -15.04
CA PRO A 12 22.74 -11.11 -14.28
C PRO A 12 23.49 -11.62 -13.05
N GLU A 13 24.82 -11.71 -13.10
CA GLU A 13 25.68 -12.11 -11.99
C GLU A 13 25.63 -11.08 -10.86
N ASP A 14 25.60 -9.79 -11.17
CA ASP A 14 25.45 -8.72 -10.18
C ASP A 14 24.09 -8.80 -9.49
N GLU A 15 23.00 -9.07 -10.24
CA GLU A 15 21.67 -9.27 -9.67
C GLU A 15 21.62 -10.47 -8.70
N TRP A 16 22.25 -11.58 -9.08
CA TRP A 16 22.37 -12.75 -8.19
C TRP A 16 23.15 -12.44 -6.91
N ALA A 17 24.26 -11.72 -7.03
CA ALA A 17 25.06 -11.33 -5.88
C ALA A 17 24.29 -10.40 -4.90
N LEU A 18 23.43 -9.51 -5.41
CA LEU A 18 22.54 -8.71 -4.57
C LEU A 18 21.51 -9.57 -3.84
N LEU A 19 20.90 -10.52 -4.55
CA LEU A 19 19.92 -11.44 -3.98
C LEU A 19 20.53 -12.32 -2.87
N GLU A 20 21.73 -12.86 -3.09
CA GLU A 20 22.45 -13.64 -2.07
C GLU A 20 22.76 -12.83 -0.80
N ARG A 21 22.94 -11.52 -0.94
CA ARG A 21 23.10 -10.57 0.19
C ARG A 21 21.78 -10.21 0.86
N GLY A 22 20.65 -10.74 0.39
CA GLY A 22 19.30 -10.42 0.92
C GLY A 22 18.86 -9.01 0.56
N LEU A 23 19.28 -8.47 -0.58
CA LEU A 23 18.93 -7.14 -1.06
C LEU A 23 17.95 -7.23 -2.23
N ASN A 24 16.82 -6.51 -2.11
CA ASN A 24 15.85 -6.35 -3.19
C ASN A 24 16.12 -5.05 -3.94
N ARG A 25 16.43 -5.15 -5.21
CA ARG A 25 16.71 -3.98 -6.03
C ARG A 25 15.44 -3.35 -6.60
N VAL A 26 15.35 -2.03 -6.49
CA VAL A 26 14.35 -1.20 -7.17
C VAL A 26 15.12 -0.13 -7.94
N THR A 27 15.25 -0.29 -9.23
CA THR A 27 16.06 0.55 -10.14
C THR A 27 17.54 0.64 -9.72
N ASP A 28 17.95 1.70 -9.06
CA ASP A 28 19.31 1.98 -8.56
C ASP A 28 19.42 1.92 -7.02
N THR A 29 18.37 1.42 -6.37
CA THR A 29 18.29 1.37 -4.90
C THR A 29 18.02 -0.05 -4.43
N CYS A 30 18.76 -0.50 -3.43
CA CYS A 30 18.56 -1.78 -2.78
C CYS A 30 17.88 -1.62 -1.43
N ILE A 31 16.91 -2.48 -1.16
CA ILE A 31 16.14 -2.53 0.08
C ILE A 31 16.46 -3.86 0.78
N PRO A 32 16.96 -3.83 2.03
CA PRO A 32 17.24 -5.06 2.76
C PRO A 32 15.95 -5.85 3.03
N GLU A 33 15.94 -7.12 2.67
CA GLU A 33 14.77 -8.00 2.81
C GLU A 33 14.33 -8.14 4.27
N HIS A 34 15.28 -8.46 5.15
CA HIS A 34 14.97 -8.76 6.55
C HIS A 34 14.63 -7.52 7.36
N GLU A 35 15.39 -6.45 7.20
CA GLU A 35 15.23 -5.21 7.97
C GLU A 35 14.01 -4.39 7.53
N ALA A 36 13.61 -4.49 6.27
CA ALA A 36 12.47 -3.77 5.76
C ALA A 36 11.23 -4.67 5.65
N PHE A 37 11.21 -5.59 4.68
CA PHE A 37 9.99 -6.33 4.36
C PHE A 37 9.58 -7.32 5.44
N ARG A 38 10.51 -8.12 6.00
CA ARG A 38 10.17 -9.16 6.98
C ARG A 38 9.78 -8.59 8.35
N ARG A 39 10.34 -7.45 8.75
CA ARG A 39 9.87 -6.74 9.95
C ARG A 39 8.43 -6.29 9.79
N LEU A 40 8.13 -5.56 8.71
CA LEU A 40 6.77 -5.12 8.39
C LEU A 40 5.79 -6.30 8.30
N GLN A 41 6.16 -7.34 7.56
CA GLN A 41 5.33 -8.53 7.37
C GLN A 41 4.88 -9.13 8.70
N LYS A 42 5.78 -9.24 9.68
CA LYS A 42 5.48 -9.81 11.00
C LYS A 42 4.37 -9.04 11.74
N HIS A 43 4.37 -7.72 11.62
CA HIS A 43 3.40 -6.86 12.30
C HIS A 43 2.08 -6.78 11.55
N ILE A 44 2.14 -6.55 10.23
CA ILE A 44 0.93 -6.44 9.42
C ILE A 44 0.15 -7.75 9.36
N TYR A 45 0.84 -8.91 9.34
CA TYR A 45 0.17 -10.21 9.38
C TYR A 45 -0.74 -10.37 10.60
N LYS A 46 -0.28 -9.94 11.77
CA LYS A 46 -1.09 -10.00 13.00
C LYS A 46 -2.38 -9.18 12.87
N ILE A 47 -2.30 -8.03 12.22
CA ILE A 47 -3.45 -7.14 12.01
C ILE A 47 -4.41 -7.74 10.98
N TRP A 48 -3.87 -8.31 9.90
CA TRP A 48 -4.68 -9.03 8.91
C TRP A 48 -5.40 -10.23 9.54
N LYS A 49 -4.68 -11.01 10.35
CA LYS A 49 -5.23 -12.19 10.99
C LYS A 49 -6.31 -11.85 12.02
N ASP A 50 -6.10 -10.81 12.81
CA ASP A 50 -7.11 -10.33 13.76
C ASP A 50 -8.39 -9.88 13.06
N ALA A 51 -8.28 -9.14 11.94
CA ALA A 51 -9.42 -8.76 11.13
C ALA A 51 -10.13 -9.97 10.50
N ASP A 52 -9.35 -10.92 9.95
CA ASP A 52 -9.90 -12.15 9.36
C ASP A 52 -10.69 -12.98 10.36
N ASP A 53 -10.14 -13.16 11.56
CA ASP A 53 -10.78 -13.92 12.65
C ASP A 53 -12.07 -13.26 13.14
N LYS A 54 -12.14 -11.93 13.09
CA LYS A 54 -13.34 -11.16 13.43
C LYS A 54 -14.33 -11.02 12.26
N GLY A 55 -13.97 -11.44 11.05
CA GLY A 55 -14.77 -11.22 9.85
C GLY A 55 -14.80 -9.76 9.39
N GLU A 56 -13.84 -8.95 9.85
CA GLU A 56 -13.70 -7.56 9.46
C GLU A 56 -12.96 -7.43 8.13
N ARG A 57 -13.28 -6.38 7.38
CA ARG A 57 -12.72 -6.12 6.05
C ARG A 57 -12.28 -4.68 5.94
N TYR A 58 -11.07 -4.46 5.44
CA TYR A 58 -10.49 -3.13 5.33
C TYR A 58 -9.79 -2.94 3.99
N PHE A 59 -9.62 -1.69 3.60
CA PHE A 59 -8.76 -1.32 2.49
C PHE A 59 -7.27 -1.45 2.84
N PRO A 60 -6.38 -1.61 1.85
CA PRO A 60 -4.95 -1.71 2.10
C PRO A 60 -4.39 -0.60 2.99
N HIS A 61 -4.77 0.65 2.75
CA HIS A 61 -4.30 1.78 3.55
C HIS A 61 -4.81 1.75 5.00
N GLU A 62 -6.03 1.26 5.24
CA GLU A 62 -6.59 1.17 6.59
C GLU A 62 -5.82 0.17 7.45
N PHE A 63 -5.34 -0.93 6.87
CA PHE A 63 -4.44 -1.87 7.54
C PHE A 63 -3.10 -1.21 7.87
N MET A 64 -2.54 -0.44 6.94
CA MET A 64 -1.29 0.31 7.19
C MET A 64 -1.48 1.34 8.32
N TYR A 65 -2.61 2.04 8.35
CA TYR A 65 -2.93 2.99 9.41
C TYR A 65 -3.03 2.33 10.78
N LYS A 66 -3.73 1.19 10.85
CA LYS A 66 -3.79 0.40 12.08
C LYS A 66 -2.39 0.02 12.59
N MET A 67 -1.48 -0.36 11.70
CA MET A 67 -0.11 -0.70 12.06
C MET A 67 0.68 0.52 12.53
N LEU A 68 0.63 1.62 11.79
CA LEU A 68 1.36 2.85 12.12
C LEU A 68 0.90 3.44 13.46
N LEU A 69 -0.41 3.52 13.68
CA LEU A 69 -0.99 4.12 14.88
C LEU A 69 -0.91 3.22 16.12
N SER A 70 -0.59 1.93 15.94
CA SER A 70 -0.44 1.00 17.07
C SER A 70 0.88 1.16 17.85
N GLY A 71 1.84 1.92 17.30
CA GLY A 71 3.16 2.08 17.91
C GLY A 71 4.13 0.91 17.73
N VAL A 72 3.70 -0.20 17.10
CA VAL A 72 4.55 -1.42 16.96
C VAL A 72 5.81 -1.23 16.11
N LEU A 73 5.91 -0.11 15.41
CA LEU A 73 7.06 0.23 14.58
C LEU A 73 7.99 1.27 15.21
N GLU A 74 7.68 1.79 16.41
CA GLU A 74 8.43 2.89 17.02
C GLU A 74 9.92 2.59 17.18
N GLU A 75 10.27 1.35 17.54
CA GLU A 75 11.66 0.93 17.71
C GLU A 75 12.49 0.90 16.40
N TYR A 76 11.83 0.98 15.24
CA TYR A 76 12.46 0.90 13.92
C TYR A 76 12.57 2.24 13.21
N TYR A 77 12.01 3.30 13.78
CA TYR A 77 12.08 4.62 13.15
C TYR A 77 13.47 5.23 13.28
N GLU A 78 14.01 5.62 12.14
CA GLU A 78 15.26 6.37 12.02
C GLU A 78 15.03 7.86 11.79
N ILE A 79 13.76 8.27 11.63
CA ILE A 79 13.31 9.65 11.46
C ILE A 79 12.26 9.98 12.50
N ASP A 80 12.07 11.26 12.78
CA ASP A 80 10.95 11.73 13.60
C ASP A 80 9.62 11.41 12.89
N LEU A 81 8.63 10.92 13.64
CA LEU A 81 7.29 10.59 13.11
C LEU A 81 6.63 11.76 12.39
N LYS A 82 6.86 12.99 12.83
CA LYS A 82 6.35 14.20 12.18
C LYS A 82 6.82 14.37 10.73
N ASP A 83 7.96 13.75 10.38
CA ASP A 83 8.54 13.80 9.03
C ASP A 83 7.99 12.70 8.12
N SER A 84 7.10 11.83 8.63
CA SER A 84 6.41 10.79 7.86
C SER A 84 5.06 11.29 7.33
N TRP A 85 4.97 11.48 6.02
CA TRP A 85 3.71 11.85 5.37
C TRP A 85 2.61 10.78 5.57
N MET A 86 2.99 9.51 5.60
CA MET A 86 2.05 8.41 5.79
C MET A 86 1.50 8.39 7.22
N TYR A 87 2.34 8.67 8.21
CA TYR A 87 1.91 8.78 9.60
C TYR A 87 0.97 10.00 9.78
N ALA A 88 1.30 11.13 9.19
CA ALA A 88 0.43 12.32 9.22
C ALA A 88 -0.92 12.06 8.53
N ALA A 89 -0.94 11.30 7.46
CA ALA A 89 -2.18 10.88 6.80
C ALA A 89 -3.01 9.94 7.69
N ALA A 90 -2.36 9.01 8.39
CA ALA A 90 -3.01 8.10 9.33
C ALA A 90 -3.64 8.86 10.52
N GLU A 91 -2.91 9.80 11.14
CA GLU A 91 -3.42 10.62 12.24
C GLU A 91 -4.66 11.44 11.83
N LYS A 92 -4.68 11.93 10.61
CA LYS A 92 -5.79 12.72 10.06
C LYS A 92 -6.88 11.87 9.39
N ASN A 93 -6.70 10.58 9.36
CA ASN A 93 -7.58 9.63 8.66
C ASN A 93 -7.91 10.09 7.23
N LEU A 94 -6.89 10.53 6.48
CA LEU A 94 -7.06 10.96 5.10
C LEU A 94 -7.35 9.75 4.21
N PRO A 95 -8.22 9.88 3.20
CA PRO A 95 -8.44 8.79 2.25
C PRO A 95 -7.19 8.60 1.39
N ILE A 96 -6.65 7.38 1.39
CA ILE A 96 -5.58 6.96 0.49
C ILE A 96 -6.14 5.88 -0.42
N ILE A 97 -6.06 6.10 -1.72
CA ILE A 97 -6.45 5.12 -2.72
C ILE A 97 -5.18 4.42 -3.21
N VAL A 98 -5.14 3.11 -3.08
CA VAL A 98 -4.02 2.26 -3.54
C VAL A 98 -4.54 1.33 -4.64
N PRO A 99 -4.67 1.82 -5.87
CA PRO A 99 -5.18 1.01 -6.97
C PRO A 99 -4.14 -0.02 -7.40
N GLY A 100 -4.60 -1.22 -7.78
CA GLY A 100 -3.69 -2.30 -8.17
C GLY A 100 -2.78 -2.76 -7.03
N TRP A 101 -3.24 -2.70 -5.80
CA TRP A 101 -2.49 -3.11 -4.61
C TRP A 101 -1.94 -4.54 -4.72
N GLU A 102 -2.63 -5.39 -5.46
CA GLU A 102 -2.23 -6.76 -5.75
C GLU A 102 -0.87 -6.85 -6.47
N ASP A 103 -0.51 -5.82 -7.24
CA ASP A 103 0.80 -5.68 -7.91
C ASP A 103 1.80 -4.96 -6.98
N SER A 104 1.94 -5.47 -5.76
CA SER A 104 2.89 -4.95 -4.79
C SER A 104 3.50 -6.06 -3.95
N THR A 105 4.66 -5.81 -3.33
CA THR A 105 5.28 -6.74 -2.39
C THR A 105 4.31 -7.15 -1.27
N MET A 106 3.55 -6.20 -0.73
CA MET A 106 2.58 -6.49 0.33
C MET A 106 1.39 -7.28 -0.19
N GLY A 107 0.93 -7.02 -1.41
CA GLY A 107 -0.10 -7.80 -2.08
C GLY A 107 0.33 -9.25 -2.30
N ASN A 108 1.55 -9.47 -2.77
CA ASN A 108 2.13 -10.81 -2.94
C ASN A 108 2.27 -11.55 -1.60
N ILE A 109 2.71 -10.86 -0.54
CA ILE A 109 2.80 -11.42 0.81
C ILE A 109 1.41 -11.83 1.31
N PHE A 110 0.40 -10.96 1.18
CA PHE A 110 -0.98 -11.28 1.57
C PHE A 110 -1.51 -12.49 0.79
N ALA A 111 -1.33 -12.51 -0.54
CA ALA A 111 -1.73 -13.63 -1.39
C ALA A 111 -1.07 -14.95 -0.96
N SER A 112 0.19 -14.92 -0.52
CA SER A 112 0.88 -16.11 -0.03
C SER A 112 0.21 -16.70 1.22
N TYR A 113 -0.30 -15.88 2.12
CA TYR A 113 -1.06 -16.33 3.29
C TYR A 113 -2.45 -16.87 2.92
N VAL A 114 -3.10 -16.29 1.91
CA VAL A 114 -4.36 -16.82 1.38
C VAL A 114 -4.16 -18.20 0.76
N ILE A 115 -3.10 -18.39 -0.04
CA ILE A 115 -2.75 -19.68 -0.65
C ILE A 115 -2.48 -20.75 0.42
N LYS A 116 -1.86 -20.37 1.53
CA LYS A 116 -1.59 -21.28 2.66
C LYS A 116 -2.83 -21.60 3.51
N GLY A 117 -3.93 -20.87 3.30
CA GLY A 117 -5.15 -21.02 4.08
C GLY A 117 -5.14 -20.27 5.42
N ASP A 118 -4.16 -19.42 5.66
CA ASP A 118 -4.03 -18.63 6.89
C ASP A 118 -4.98 -17.43 6.93
N LEU A 119 -5.31 -16.89 5.76
CA LEU A 119 -6.20 -15.72 5.58
C LEU A 119 -7.21 -15.98 4.47
N LYS A 120 -8.34 -15.27 4.53
CA LYS A 120 -9.32 -15.21 3.44
C LYS A 120 -8.99 -14.03 2.52
N ALA A 121 -9.11 -14.24 1.21
CA ALA A 121 -8.93 -13.14 0.24
C ALA A 121 -9.91 -11.98 0.50
N SER A 122 -11.12 -12.29 0.99
CA SER A 122 -12.15 -11.30 1.30
C SER A 122 -11.83 -10.37 2.47
N THR A 123 -10.83 -10.67 3.29
CA THR A 123 -10.37 -9.78 4.37
C THR A 123 -9.85 -8.46 3.82
N MET A 124 -9.24 -8.49 2.64
CA MET A 124 -8.87 -7.29 1.90
C MET A 124 -10.03 -6.81 1.03
N LYS A 125 -10.41 -5.54 1.13
CA LYS A 125 -11.37 -4.92 0.20
C LYS A 125 -10.74 -4.76 -1.18
N SER A 126 -11.56 -4.96 -2.21
CA SER A 126 -11.14 -4.97 -3.61
C SER A 126 -11.04 -3.57 -4.24
N GLY A 127 -10.44 -3.49 -5.43
CA GLY A 127 -10.41 -2.26 -6.24
C GLY A 127 -11.79 -1.76 -6.61
N ILE A 128 -12.77 -2.65 -6.84
CA ILE A 128 -14.17 -2.24 -7.10
C ILE A 128 -14.78 -1.58 -5.85
N GLU A 129 -14.48 -2.09 -4.66
CA GLU A 129 -14.94 -1.44 -3.41
C GLU A 129 -14.25 -0.09 -3.19
N TYR A 130 -13.00 0.10 -3.62
CA TYR A 130 -12.37 1.41 -3.66
C TYR A 130 -13.13 2.38 -4.56
N MET A 131 -13.49 1.96 -5.77
CA MET A 131 -14.22 2.79 -6.73
C MET A 131 -15.59 3.19 -6.17
N THR A 132 -16.34 2.24 -5.60
CA THR A 132 -17.64 2.55 -4.97
C THR A 132 -17.51 3.48 -3.78
N SER A 133 -16.48 3.28 -2.95
CA SER A 133 -16.19 4.18 -1.82
C SER A 133 -15.83 5.59 -2.28
N LEU A 134 -15.05 5.71 -3.35
CA LEU A 134 -14.66 6.99 -3.93
C LEU A 134 -15.86 7.71 -4.55
N ALA A 135 -16.74 6.97 -5.24
CA ALA A 135 -17.97 7.50 -5.81
C ALA A 135 -18.91 8.06 -4.73
N ASP A 136 -19.00 7.39 -3.59
CA ASP A 136 -19.78 7.87 -2.44
C ASP A 136 -19.14 9.08 -1.75
N TRP A 137 -17.81 9.11 -1.68
CA TRP A 137 -17.05 10.17 -1.03
C TRP A 137 -17.03 11.48 -1.84
N TYR A 138 -16.94 11.38 -3.17
CA TYR A 138 -16.74 12.52 -4.06
C TYR A 138 -17.85 13.59 -3.93
N PRO A 139 -19.16 13.27 -4.10
CA PRO A 139 -20.22 14.26 -3.96
C PRO A 139 -20.28 14.90 -2.58
N LYS A 140 -19.97 14.16 -1.53
CA LYS A 140 -20.01 14.63 -0.14
C LYS A 140 -18.91 15.66 0.16
N ASN A 141 -17.83 15.68 -0.61
CA ASN A 141 -16.66 16.53 -0.34
C ASN A 141 -16.38 17.55 -1.44
N SER A 142 -17.16 17.60 -2.52
CA SER A 142 -16.89 18.44 -3.69
C SER A 142 -17.25 19.92 -3.54
N ALA A 143 -17.97 20.31 -2.51
CA ALA A 143 -18.51 21.68 -2.35
C ALA A 143 -17.44 22.79 -2.45
N ASN A 144 -16.22 22.53 -1.99
CA ASN A 144 -15.08 23.47 -2.05
C ASN A 144 -14.00 23.06 -3.07
N GLY A 145 -14.33 22.15 -3.98
CA GLY A 145 -13.39 21.51 -4.88
C GLY A 145 -12.65 20.36 -4.23
N ILE A 146 -12.12 19.47 -5.07
CA ILE A 146 -11.33 18.30 -4.66
C ILE A 146 -9.98 18.36 -5.35
N GLY A 147 -8.93 18.15 -4.59
CA GLY A 147 -7.58 17.95 -5.08
C GLY A 147 -7.12 16.52 -4.84
N PHE A 148 -6.35 15.98 -5.77
CA PHE A 148 -5.67 14.69 -5.61
C PHE A 148 -4.16 14.91 -5.51
N PHE A 149 -3.54 14.32 -4.50
CA PHE A 149 -2.08 14.24 -4.41
C PHE A 149 -1.65 12.87 -4.91
N GLN A 150 -1.06 12.86 -6.11
CA GLN A 150 -0.67 11.62 -6.80
C GLN A 150 0.78 11.28 -6.52
N ILE A 151 1.04 10.05 -6.06
CA ILE A 151 2.37 9.47 -5.94
C ILE A 151 2.47 8.33 -6.96
N GLY A 152 3.35 8.48 -7.95
CA GLY A 152 3.48 7.54 -9.07
C GLY A 152 2.74 8.01 -10.32
N GLY A 153 2.71 7.16 -11.35
CA GLY A 153 2.07 7.40 -12.64
C GLY A 153 1.01 6.35 -12.98
N GLY A 154 0.46 6.42 -14.17
CA GLY A 154 -0.51 5.44 -14.66
C GLY A 154 -1.69 5.26 -13.72
N ILE A 155 -1.92 4.04 -13.25
CA ILE A 155 -3.07 3.67 -12.43
C ILE A 155 -3.24 4.54 -11.17
N ALA A 156 -2.15 5.07 -10.61
CA ALA A 156 -2.22 5.94 -9.42
C ALA A 156 -3.00 7.24 -9.68
N GLY A 157 -2.96 7.75 -10.91
CA GLY A 157 -3.74 8.92 -11.33
C GLY A 157 -5.06 8.54 -11.98
N ASP A 158 -5.02 7.59 -12.91
CA ASP A 158 -6.19 7.25 -13.72
C ASP A 158 -7.35 6.71 -12.90
N PHE A 159 -7.07 5.86 -11.93
CA PHE A 159 -8.10 5.22 -11.11
C PHE A 159 -8.99 6.22 -10.35
N PRO A 160 -8.45 7.18 -9.54
CA PRO A 160 -9.29 8.14 -8.85
C PRO A 160 -9.94 9.17 -9.78
N ILE A 161 -9.29 9.54 -10.90
CA ILE A 161 -9.86 10.48 -11.87
C ILE A 161 -11.06 9.87 -12.58
N CYS A 162 -11.05 8.57 -12.87
CA CYS A 162 -12.13 7.86 -13.56
C CYS A 162 -13.47 7.88 -12.78
N VAL A 163 -13.48 8.21 -11.50
CA VAL A 163 -14.73 8.35 -10.75
C VAL A 163 -15.62 9.46 -11.32
N VAL A 164 -15.04 10.54 -11.81
CA VAL A 164 -15.80 11.71 -12.32
C VAL A 164 -16.61 11.36 -13.56
N PRO A 165 -16.03 10.80 -14.64
CA PRO A 165 -16.83 10.37 -15.78
C PRO A 165 -17.80 9.26 -15.42
N MET A 166 -17.48 8.35 -14.52
CA MET A 166 -18.41 7.31 -14.05
C MET A 166 -19.64 7.93 -13.37
N LEU A 167 -19.45 8.91 -12.47
CA LEU A 167 -20.57 9.62 -11.81
C LEU A 167 -21.46 10.30 -12.83
N TYR A 168 -20.88 10.95 -13.84
CA TYR A 168 -21.62 11.69 -14.85
C TYR A 168 -22.29 10.78 -15.90
N GLN A 169 -21.54 9.80 -16.42
CA GLN A 169 -21.98 9.00 -17.58
C GLN A 169 -22.79 7.77 -17.18
N ASP A 170 -22.40 7.10 -16.10
CA ASP A 170 -22.98 5.82 -15.69
C ASP A 170 -24.02 5.98 -14.55
N MET A 171 -23.89 7.02 -13.76
CA MET A 171 -24.77 7.27 -12.59
C MET A 171 -25.66 8.50 -12.76
N GLU A 172 -25.51 9.28 -13.85
CA GLU A 172 -26.34 10.46 -14.18
C GLU A 172 -26.38 11.52 -13.05
N MET A 173 -25.24 11.70 -12.34
CA MET A 173 -25.11 12.59 -11.18
C MET A 173 -24.44 13.93 -11.54
#